data_05712722a399c591a075012aaae32d20
#
_entry.id   05712722a399c591a075012aaae32d20
#
_cell.length_a   1.000
_cell.length_b   1.000
_cell.length_c   1.000
_cell.angle_alpha   90.00
_cell.angle_beta   90.00
_cell.angle_gamma   90.00
#
_symmetry.space_group_name_H-M   'P 1'
#
loop_
_entity.id
_entity.type
_entity.pdbx_description
1 polymer ?
#
loop_
_entity_poly.entity_id
_entity_poly.type
_entity_poly.pdbx_seq_one_letter_code
_entity_poly.pdbx_strand_id
1 'polypeptide(L)'
;YMIGQQKLLGCKGTTGTQASFLELFNGDHEKVRQIDKKIAEKMGFEACYPVSGQTYSRKVDSRVLNVLSGIAQSAHKFSNDIRLLQHLKEIEEPFEKNQIGSSAMAYKRNPMRSERIASLSNYVMADALNPAFTAATQWFERTLDDSANKRVSVPEAFLAIDGILDLYLNVVDGLVVY
;
A
#
# COMPACT_ATOMS: atom_id res chain seq x y z
N TYR A 1 4.71 0.87 12.73
CA TYR A 1 4.34 2.20 13.22
C TYR A 1 3.05 2.71 12.56
N MET A 2 2.99 2.81 11.22
CA MET A 2 1.80 3.33 10.51
C MET A 2 0.53 2.52 10.71
N ILE A 3 0.62 1.19 10.75
CA ILE A 3 -0.55 0.32 11.01
C ILE A 3 -1.17 0.64 12.37
N GLY A 4 -0.34 0.81 13.41
CA GLY A 4 -0.82 1.16 14.75
C GLY A 4 -1.47 2.55 14.88
N GLN A 5 -1.26 3.43 13.91
CA GLN A 5 -1.87 4.77 13.87
C GLN A 5 -3.18 4.82 13.08
N GLN A 6 -3.55 3.74 12.38
CA GLN A 6 -4.78 3.72 11.60
C GLN A 6 -6.00 3.68 12.53
N LYS A 7 -6.97 4.55 12.23
CA LYS A 7 -8.26 4.56 12.90
C LYS A 7 -9.31 4.01 11.97
N LEU A 8 -10.26 3.28 12.52
CA LEU A 8 -11.45 2.87 11.79
C LEU A 8 -12.40 4.04 11.59
N LEU A 9 -13.21 4.00 10.53
CA LEU A 9 -14.30 4.96 10.36
C LEU A 9 -15.28 4.86 11.53
N GLY A 10 -15.56 3.65 11.97
CA GLY A 10 -16.59 3.35 12.95
C GLY A 10 -17.98 3.16 12.32
N CYS A 11 -18.94 2.88 13.15
CA CYS A 11 -20.32 2.68 12.74
C CYS A 11 -21.08 4.00 12.80
N LYS A 12 -20.87 4.85 11.78
CA LYS A 12 -21.36 6.25 11.77
C LYS A 12 -22.75 6.44 11.16
N GLY A 13 -23.27 5.43 10.46
CA GLY A 13 -24.51 5.56 9.69
C GLY A 13 -24.29 6.31 8.37
N THR A 14 -25.36 6.53 7.63
CA THR A 14 -25.32 7.09 6.27
C THR A 14 -24.80 8.51 6.21
N THR A 15 -25.01 9.30 7.26
CA THR A 15 -24.66 10.73 7.31
C THR A 15 -23.55 11.05 8.31
N GLY A 16 -23.04 10.04 9.01
CA GLY A 16 -22.05 10.24 10.06
C GLY A 16 -22.60 10.66 11.42
N THR A 17 -23.92 10.87 11.53
CA THR A 17 -24.57 11.40 12.76
C THR A 17 -24.88 10.32 13.77
N GLN A 18 -24.87 9.05 13.40
CA GLN A 18 -25.31 7.91 14.24
C GLN A 18 -26.80 7.99 14.69
N ALA A 19 -27.63 8.81 14.04
CA ALA A 19 -29.02 9.04 14.42
C ALA A 19 -29.86 7.74 14.43
N SER A 20 -29.66 6.86 13.45
CA SER A 20 -30.35 5.56 13.39
C SER A 20 -29.95 4.63 14.54
N PHE A 21 -28.71 4.69 15.02
CA PHE A 21 -28.30 3.93 16.20
C PHE A 21 -28.87 4.54 17.49
N LEU A 22 -28.97 5.85 17.56
CA LEU A 22 -29.61 6.52 18.70
C LEU A 22 -31.08 6.09 18.85
N GLU A 23 -31.81 6.03 17.73
CA GLU A 23 -33.20 5.54 17.70
C GLU A 23 -33.26 4.07 18.12
N LEU A 24 -32.38 3.21 17.59
CA LEU A 24 -32.29 1.79 17.95
C LEU A 24 -32.06 1.57 19.45
N PHE A 25 -31.34 2.47 20.10
CA PHE A 25 -31.04 2.41 21.52
C PHE A 25 -32.01 3.27 22.38
N ASN A 26 -33.16 3.65 21.85
CA ASN A 26 -34.17 4.44 22.55
C ASN A 26 -33.61 5.74 23.17
N GLY A 27 -32.75 6.44 22.46
CA GLY A 27 -32.14 7.70 22.90
C GLY A 27 -30.94 7.58 23.83
N ASP A 28 -30.43 6.38 24.06
CA ASP A 28 -29.26 6.16 24.92
C ASP A 28 -27.96 6.56 24.22
N HIS A 29 -27.54 7.81 24.40
CA HIS A 29 -26.33 8.37 23.83
C HIS A 29 -25.04 7.64 24.28
N GLU A 30 -25.03 7.08 25.48
CA GLU A 30 -23.85 6.38 25.99
C GLU A 30 -23.63 5.08 25.24
N LYS A 31 -24.67 4.31 24.99
CA LYS A 31 -24.60 3.10 24.15
C LYS A 31 -24.12 3.43 22.74
N VAL A 32 -24.58 4.52 22.15
CA VAL A 32 -24.12 4.96 20.82
C VAL A 32 -22.63 5.27 20.82
N ARG A 33 -22.12 5.99 21.82
CA ARG A 33 -20.67 6.27 21.96
C ARG A 33 -19.85 4.99 22.12
N GLN A 34 -20.39 3.98 22.80
CA GLN A 34 -19.69 2.71 23.03
C GLN A 34 -19.61 1.82 21.79
N ILE A 35 -20.44 2.01 20.77
CA ILE A 35 -20.41 1.19 19.54
C ILE A 35 -19.00 1.24 18.92
N ASP A 36 -18.51 2.43 18.63
CA ASP A 36 -17.23 2.62 17.95
C ASP A 36 -16.06 2.05 18.76
N LYS A 37 -16.08 2.23 20.08
CA LYS A 37 -15.08 1.67 20.97
C LYS A 37 -15.07 0.14 20.90
N LYS A 38 -16.22 -0.49 21.00
CA LYS A 38 -16.37 -1.95 20.94
C LYS A 38 -15.96 -2.51 19.56
N ILE A 39 -16.26 -1.79 18.48
CA ILE A 39 -15.84 -2.17 17.12
C ILE A 39 -14.32 -2.13 17.01
N ALA A 40 -13.71 -1.03 17.44
CA ALA A 40 -12.25 -0.89 17.41
C ALA A 40 -11.57 -2.02 18.20
N GLU A 41 -11.99 -2.25 19.41
CA GLU A 41 -11.48 -3.33 20.29
C GLU A 41 -11.60 -4.71 19.62
N LYS A 42 -12.78 -5.04 19.07
CA LYS A 42 -13.02 -6.34 18.41
C LYS A 42 -12.20 -6.54 17.13
N MET A 43 -11.88 -5.47 16.44
CA MET A 43 -11.08 -5.49 15.21
C MET A 43 -9.57 -5.31 15.47
N GLY A 44 -9.15 -5.16 16.73
CA GLY A 44 -7.74 -4.99 17.08
C GLY A 44 -7.17 -3.60 16.74
N PHE A 45 -8.02 -2.58 16.67
CA PHE A 45 -7.61 -1.19 16.44
C PHE A 45 -7.71 -0.37 17.72
N GLU A 46 -6.88 0.66 17.82
CA GLU A 46 -6.84 1.53 19.00
C GLU A 46 -8.11 2.38 19.12
N ALA A 47 -8.62 2.91 18.00
CA ALA A 47 -9.75 3.82 18.00
C ALA A 47 -10.49 3.90 16.66
N CYS A 48 -11.70 4.48 16.71
CA CYS A 48 -12.41 5.01 15.55
C CYS A 48 -12.24 6.54 15.48
N TYR A 49 -12.50 7.13 14.30
CA TYR A 49 -12.63 8.57 14.17
C TYR A 49 -13.80 9.06 15.05
N PRO A 50 -13.61 10.09 15.88
CA PRO A 50 -14.68 10.56 16.77
C PRO A 50 -15.83 11.21 15.99
N VAL A 51 -15.50 11.91 14.92
CA VAL A 51 -16.45 12.59 14.03
C VAL A 51 -16.08 12.29 12.58
N SER A 52 -17.09 12.00 11.78
CA SER A 52 -16.95 11.85 10.33
C SER A 52 -18.28 12.17 9.65
N GLY A 53 -18.25 12.38 8.34
CA GLY A 53 -19.44 12.35 7.51
C GLY A 53 -19.79 10.93 7.06
N GLN A 54 -20.29 10.81 5.85
CA GLN A 54 -20.59 9.51 5.22
C GLN A 54 -19.32 8.64 5.03
N THR A 55 -18.18 9.26 4.80
CA THR A 55 -16.91 8.58 4.57
C THR A 55 -15.79 9.21 5.39
N TYR A 56 -14.68 8.49 5.51
CA TYR A 56 -13.45 9.05 6.06
C TYR A 56 -12.77 9.99 5.03
N SER A 57 -11.91 10.86 5.51
CA SER A 57 -11.08 11.70 4.62
C SER A 57 -10.21 10.86 3.70
N ARG A 58 -10.26 11.10 2.40
CA ARG A 58 -9.42 10.41 1.40
C ARG A 58 -7.91 10.65 1.59
N LYS A 59 -7.55 11.58 2.47
CA LYS A 59 -6.19 11.77 2.93
C LYS A 59 -5.61 10.51 3.61
N VAL A 60 -6.45 9.63 4.13
CA VAL A 60 -6.02 8.33 4.69
C VAL A 60 -5.43 7.45 3.58
N ASP A 61 -6.13 7.31 2.46
CA ASP A 61 -5.67 6.52 1.30
C ASP A 61 -4.32 7.05 0.78
N SER A 62 -4.20 8.39 0.67
CA SER A 62 -2.96 9.06 0.29
C SER A 62 -1.79 8.74 1.24
N ARG A 63 -2.04 8.75 2.55
CA ARG A 63 -1.02 8.39 3.55
C ARG A 63 -0.56 6.93 3.41
N VAL A 64 -1.49 6.02 3.19
CA VAL A 64 -1.18 4.59 3.00
C VAL A 64 -0.30 4.39 1.77
N LEU A 65 -0.70 4.94 0.63
CA LEU A 65 0.09 4.78 -0.60
C LEU A 65 1.45 5.50 -0.54
N ASN A 66 1.56 6.60 0.20
CA ASN A 66 2.85 7.24 0.44
C ASN A 66 3.83 6.33 1.21
N VAL A 67 3.34 5.51 2.13
CA VAL A 67 4.18 4.52 2.82
C VAL A 67 4.63 3.43 1.84
N LEU A 68 3.72 2.90 1.03
CA LEU A 68 4.05 1.92 -0.01
C LEU A 68 5.07 2.49 -1.01
N SER A 69 4.88 3.74 -1.43
CA SER A 69 5.85 4.47 -2.27
C SER A 69 7.23 4.57 -1.61
N GLY A 70 7.29 4.82 -0.30
CA GLY A 70 8.55 4.84 0.45
C GLY A 70 9.27 3.49 0.45
N ILE A 71 8.52 2.38 0.58
CA ILE A 71 9.07 1.03 0.45
C ILE A 71 9.60 0.81 -0.98
N ALA A 72 8.82 1.18 -1.99
CA ALA A 72 9.21 1.07 -3.39
C ALA A 72 10.49 1.88 -3.71
N GLN A 73 10.64 3.09 -3.16
CA GLN A 73 11.85 3.90 -3.32
C GLN A 73 13.09 3.17 -2.78
N SER A 74 13.00 2.56 -1.61
CA SER A 74 14.10 1.79 -1.02
C SER A 74 14.43 0.55 -1.85
N ALA A 75 13.42 -0.18 -2.32
CA ALA A 75 13.60 -1.36 -3.17
C ALA A 75 14.20 -0.99 -4.53
N HIS A 76 13.77 0.12 -5.12
CA HIS A 76 14.32 0.63 -6.36
C HIS A 76 15.80 0.98 -6.21
N LYS A 77 16.16 1.69 -5.14
CA LYS A 77 17.55 2.05 -4.84
C LYS A 77 18.41 0.80 -4.72
N PHE A 78 17.98 -0.17 -3.92
CA PHE A 78 18.67 -1.46 -3.78
C PHE A 78 18.86 -2.16 -5.13
N SER A 79 17.80 -2.25 -5.93
CA SER A 79 17.87 -2.93 -7.24
C SER A 79 18.85 -2.27 -8.20
N ASN A 80 19.01 -0.96 -8.14
CA ASN A 80 19.99 -0.24 -8.94
C ASN A 80 21.43 -0.57 -8.50
N ASP A 81 21.68 -0.66 -7.20
CA ASP A 81 22.99 -1.05 -6.70
C ASP A 81 23.36 -2.47 -7.15
N ILE A 82 22.44 -3.43 -7.04
CA ILE A 82 22.66 -4.80 -7.52
C ILE A 82 23.01 -4.80 -9.01
N ARG A 83 22.26 -4.06 -9.84
CA ARG A 83 22.51 -3.97 -11.30
C ARG A 83 23.89 -3.39 -11.62
N LEU A 84 24.31 -2.34 -10.91
CA LEU A 84 25.61 -1.70 -11.09
C LEU A 84 26.76 -2.62 -10.64
N LEU A 85 26.64 -3.25 -9.47
CA LEU A 85 27.65 -4.16 -8.95
C LEU A 85 27.76 -5.44 -9.78
N GLN A 86 26.65 -5.93 -10.32
CA GLN A 86 26.67 -7.05 -11.27
C GLN A 86 27.36 -6.69 -12.58
N HIS A 87 27.19 -5.45 -13.07
CA HIS A 87 27.94 -4.95 -14.22
C HIS A 87 29.45 -4.93 -13.95
N LEU A 88 29.84 -4.57 -12.73
CA LEU A 88 31.25 -4.57 -12.30
C LEU A 88 31.78 -5.98 -11.96
N LYS A 89 30.93 -7.00 -11.98
CA LYS A 89 31.25 -8.39 -11.63
C LYS A 89 31.71 -8.56 -10.15
N GLU A 90 31.17 -7.73 -9.27
CA GLU A 90 31.43 -7.82 -7.83
C GLU A 90 30.39 -8.68 -7.12
N ILE A 91 29.16 -8.66 -7.62
CA ILE A 91 28.06 -9.49 -7.15
C ILE A 91 27.23 -10.01 -8.32
N GLU A 92 26.42 -11.04 -8.06
CA GLU A 92 25.46 -11.56 -9.04
C GLU A 92 24.16 -11.94 -8.33
N GLU A 93 23.00 -11.55 -8.90
CA GLU A 93 21.72 -12.07 -8.42
C GLU A 93 21.58 -13.57 -8.74
N PRO A 94 20.72 -14.33 -8.03
CA PRO A 94 20.60 -15.76 -8.25
C PRO A 94 20.16 -16.06 -9.68
N PHE A 95 20.84 -17.04 -10.27
CA PHE A 95 20.54 -17.53 -11.62
C PHE A 95 20.20 -19.01 -11.55
N GLU A 96 18.98 -19.37 -11.93
CA GLU A 96 18.53 -20.74 -11.87
C GLU A 96 19.10 -21.59 -13.02
N LYS A 97 19.29 -22.88 -12.77
CA LYS A 97 19.89 -23.82 -13.77
C LYS A 97 19.15 -23.84 -15.10
N ASN A 98 17.85 -23.62 -15.08
CA ASN A 98 16.99 -23.64 -16.26
C ASN A 98 16.60 -22.22 -16.75
N GLN A 99 17.17 -21.17 -16.16
CA GLN A 99 16.90 -19.80 -16.54
C GLN A 99 17.61 -19.45 -17.83
N ILE A 100 16.89 -18.89 -18.79
CA ILE A 100 17.44 -18.37 -20.04
C ILE A 100 17.71 -16.89 -19.86
N GLY A 101 18.98 -16.50 -19.88
CA GLY A 101 19.38 -15.10 -19.71
C GLY A 101 19.10 -14.21 -20.94
N SER A 102 19.17 -14.80 -22.12
CA SER A 102 18.88 -14.13 -23.40
C SER A 102 18.61 -15.18 -24.49
N SER A 103 17.66 -14.92 -25.37
CA SER A 103 17.39 -15.77 -26.54
C SER A 103 18.49 -15.68 -27.61
N ALA A 104 19.25 -14.59 -27.62
CA ALA A 104 20.31 -14.35 -28.61
C ALA A 104 21.71 -14.76 -28.11
N MET A 105 21.95 -14.72 -26.79
CA MET A 105 23.26 -14.97 -26.18
C MET A 105 23.08 -15.83 -24.92
N ALA A 106 23.30 -17.13 -25.03
CA ALA A 106 23.07 -18.11 -23.95
C ALA A 106 23.92 -17.86 -22.68
N TYR A 107 25.06 -17.21 -22.84
CA TYR A 107 25.98 -16.88 -21.74
C TYR A 107 25.64 -15.57 -21.02
N LYS A 108 24.69 -14.78 -21.54
CA LYS A 108 24.34 -13.48 -20.97
C LYS A 108 23.49 -13.67 -19.70
N ARG A 109 23.96 -13.12 -18.61
CA ARG A 109 23.24 -13.09 -17.34
C ARG A 109 22.79 -11.67 -17.05
N ASN A 110 21.50 -11.43 -17.19
CA ASN A 110 20.89 -10.14 -16.88
C ASN A 110 20.33 -10.16 -15.46
N PRO A 111 20.43 -9.06 -14.70
CA PRO A 111 19.82 -8.93 -13.37
C PRO A 111 18.30 -8.72 -13.50
N MET A 112 17.59 -9.72 -14.02
CA MET A 112 16.18 -9.62 -14.41
C MET A 112 15.23 -9.40 -13.23
N ARG A 113 15.58 -9.97 -12.05
CA ARG A 113 14.81 -9.76 -10.83
C ARG A 113 14.93 -8.32 -10.36
N SER A 114 16.16 -7.80 -10.31
CA SER A 114 16.42 -6.40 -9.95
C SER A 114 15.81 -5.42 -10.94
N GLU A 115 15.83 -5.71 -12.25
CA GLU A 115 15.13 -4.90 -13.26
C GLU A 115 13.61 -4.89 -13.04
N ARG A 116 13.03 -6.01 -12.64
CA ARG A 116 11.59 -6.11 -12.34
C ARG A 116 11.24 -5.36 -11.06
N ILE A 117 12.07 -5.45 -10.01
CA ILE A 117 11.91 -4.64 -8.79
C ILE A 117 11.88 -3.16 -9.14
N ALA A 118 12.85 -2.68 -9.94
CA ALA A 118 12.91 -1.27 -10.36
C ALA A 118 11.65 -0.86 -11.13
N SER A 119 11.20 -1.68 -12.07
CA SER A 119 10.01 -1.41 -12.88
C SER A 119 8.73 -1.32 -12.05
N LEU A 120 8.48 -2.31 -11.18
CA LEU A 120 7.31 -2.30 -10.28
C LEU A 120 7.38 -1.15 -9.28
N SER A 121 8.57 -0.82 -8.79
CA SER A 121 8.77 0.32 -7.89
C SER A 121 8.40 1.65 -8.55
N ASN A 122 8.77 1.86 -9.81
CA ASN A 122 8.34 3.04 -10.57
C ASN A 122 6.81 3.12 -10.68
N TYR A 123 6.17 1.98 -10.91
CA TYR A 123 4.71 1.91 -10.94
C TYR A 123 4.09 2.35 -9.63
N VAL A 124 4.52 1.79 -8.49
CA VAL A 124 3.99 2.15 -7.16
C VAL A 124 4.22 3.62 -6.83
N MET A 125 5.40 4.15 -7.15
CA MET A 125 5.68 5.58 -6.92
C MET A 125 4.76 6.50 -7.72
N ALA A 126 4.47 6.16 -8.98
CA ALA A 126 3.53 6.90 -9.81
C ALA A 126 2.08 6.73 -9.32
N ASP A 127 1.69 5.51 -8.95
CA ASP A 127 0.34 5.20 -8.46
C ASP A 127 -0.01 5.93 -7.18
N ALA A 128 0.96 6.24 -6.32
CA ALA A 128 0.75 7.00 -5.09
C ALA A 128 0.20 8.43 -5.31
N LEU A 129 0.24 8.93 -6.53
CA LEU A 129 -0.38 10.21 -6.89
C LEU A 129 -1.91 10.09 -7.00
N ASN A 130 -2.46 8.94 -7.34
CA ASN A 130 -3.90 8.73 -7.49
C ASN A 130 -4.69 9.14 -6.23
N PRO A 131 -4.41 8.59 -5.03
CA PRO A 131 -5.15 8.99 -3.84
C PRO A 131 -4.81 10.43 -3.39
N ALA A 132 -3.69 11.01 -3.79
CA ALA A 132 -3.42 12.41 -3.54
C ALA A 132 -4.38 13.31 -4.33
N PHE A 133 -4.64 12.98 -5.60
CA PHE A 133 -5.62 13.69 -6.41
C PHE A 133 -7.04 13.52 -5.86
N THR A 134 -7.47 12.30 -5.55
CA THR A 134 -8.81 12.08 -5.00
C THR A 134 -9.01 12.77 -3.66
N ALA A 135 -7.97 12.85 -2.83
CA ALA A 135 -8.03 13.60 -1.57
C ALA A 135 -8.14 15.12 -1.79
N ALA A 136 -7.44 15.65 -2.81
CA ALA A 136 -7.45 17.09 -3.11
C ALA A 136 -8.76 17.56 -3.74
N THR A 137 -9.42 16.69 -4.51
CA THR A 137 -10.67 17.02 -5.22
C THR A 137 -11.94 16.61 -4.49
N GLN A 138 -11.85 16.03 -3.31
CA GLN A 138 -12.98 15.64 -2.49
C GLN A 138 -13.84 16.86 -2.13
N TRP A 139 -15.12 16.81 -2.52
CA TRP A 139 -16.10 17.84 -2.17
C TRP A 139 -16.78 17.50 -0.84
N PHE A 140 -16.85 18.45 0.08
CA PHE A 140 -17.53 18.29 1.36
C PHE A 140 -17.25 16.91 1.99
N GLU A 141 -18.28 16.06 2.08
CA GLU A 141 -18.16 14.73 2.62
C GLU A 141 -17.64 13.71 1.59
N ARG A 142 -18.08 13.84 0.33
CA ARG A 142 -17.76 12.87 -0.71
C ARG A 142 -18.07 13.37 -2.12
N THR A 143 -17.21 12.98 -3.07
CA THR A 143 -17.52 12.83 -4.49
C THR A 143 -17.44 11.36 -4.89
N LEU A 144 -18.07 10.95 -6.01
CA LEU A 144 -18.03 9.55 -6.47
C LEU A 144 -16.82 9.24 -7.36
N ASP A 145 -16.09 10.24 -7.82
CA ASP A 145 -14.91 10.09 -8.65
C ASP A 145 -13.77 9.29 -7.96
N ASP A 146 -13.69 9.37 -6.64
CA ASP A 146 -12.74 8.59 -5.85
C ASP A 146 -13.01 7.08 -5.87
N SER A 147 -14.27 6.70 -6.06
CA SER A 147 -14.74 5.33 -5.83
C SER A 147 -14.10 4.31 -6.78
N ALA A 148 -14.06 4.59 -8.08
CA ALA A 148 -13.42 3.72 -9.05
C ALA A 148 -11.88 3.80 -8.94
N ASN A 149 -11.34 5.01 -8.83
CA ASN A 149 -9.90 5.21 -8.75
C ASN A 149 -9.26 4.44 -7.59
N LYS A 150 -9.76 4.57 -6.37
CA LYS A 150 -9.20 3.89 -5.21
C LYS A 150 -9.31 2.37 -5.25
N ARG A 151 -10.34 1.82 -5.96
CA ARG A 151 -10.51 0.37 -6.11
C ARG A 151 -9.49 -0.25 -7.06
N VAL A 152 -8.88 0.56 -7.90
CA VAL A 152 -7.77 0.15 -8.77
C VAL A 152 -6.45 0.46 -8.08
N SER A 153 -6.18 1.72 -7.77
CA SER A 153 -4.89 2.19 -7.27
C SER A 153 -4.47 1.53 -5.95
N VAL A 154 -5.36 1.43 -4.97
CA VAL A 154 -4.97 0.88 -3.65
C VAL A 154 -4.63 -0.61 -3.72
N PRO A 155 -5.49 -1.50 -4.28
CA PRO A 155 -5.13 -2.92 -4.40
C PRO A 155 -3.90 -3.16 -5.26
N GLU A 156 -3.75 -2.46 -6.38
CA GLU A 156 -2.59 -2.64 -7.26
C GLU A 156 -1.28 -2.23 -6.60
N ALA A 157 -1.28 -1.16 -5.82
CA ALA A 157 -0.11 -0.76 -5.04
C ALA A 157 0.31 -1.85 -4.04
N PHE A 158 -0.63 -2.45 -3.32
CA PHE A 158 -0.33 -3.55 -2.40
C PHE A 158 0.18 -4.79 -3.12
N LEU A 159 -0.47 -5.20 -4.21
CA LEU A 159 -0.04 -6.36 -5.01
C LEU A 159 1.36 -6.15 -5.61
N ALA A 160 1.63 -4.94 -6.10
CA ALA A 160 2.95 -4.61 -6.64
C ALA A 160 4.04 -4.63 -5.55
N ILE A 161 3.75 -4.10 -4.37
CA ILE A 161 4.69 -4.15 -3.23
C ILE A 161 4.94 -5.59 -2.78
N ASP A 162 3.90 -6.41 -2.71
CA ASP A 162 4.04 -7.83 -2.36
C ASP A 162 4.99 -8.54 -3.34
N GLY A 163 4.77 -8.35 -4.64
CA GLY A 163 5.67 -8.89 -5.67
C GLY A 163 7.09 -8.31 -5.63
N ILE A 164 7.27 -7.03 -5.28
CA ILE A 164 8.58 -6.41 -5.06
C ILE A 164 9.31 -7.08 -3.90
N LEU A 165 8.63 -7.28 -2.77
CA LEU A 165 9.23 -7.86 -1.57
C LEU A 165 9.60 -9.34 -1.77
N ASP A 166 8.76 -10.10 -2.48
CA ASP A 166 9.06 -11.48 -2.84
C ASP A 166 10.32 -11.57 -3.71
N LEU A 167 10.42 -10.75 -4.75
CA LEU A 167 11.62 -10.66 -5.58
C LEU A 167 12.84 -10.20 -4.79
N TYR A 168 12.67 -9.22 -3.91
CA TYR A 168 13.73 -8.69 -3.05
C TYR A 168 14.33 -9.78 -2.17
N LEU A 169 13.48 -10.55 -1.47
CA LEU A 169 13.91 -11.66 -0.64
C LEU A 169 14.65 -12.73 -1.47
N ASN A 170 14.11 -13.06 -2.64
CA ASN A 170 14.75 -14.01 -3.53
C ASN A 170 16.15 -13.55 -3.98
N VAL A 171 16.33 -12.27 -4.29
CA VAL A 171 17.63 -11.72 -4.67
C VAL A 171 18.61 -11.79 -3.48
N VAL A 172 18.17 -11.37 -2.28
CA VAL A 172 19.03 -11.34 -1.08
C VAL A 172 19.47 -12.74 -0.67
N ASP A 173 18.56 -13.72 -0.68
CA ASP A 173 18.85 -15.11 -0.26
C ASP A 173 19.82 -15.82 -1.22
N GLY A 174 19.80 -15.46 -2.49
CA GLY A 174 20.62 -16.11 -3.52
C GLY A 174 21.78 -15.27 -4.05
N LEU A 175 22.10 -14.14 -3.40
CA LEU A 175 23.16 -13.24 -3.84
C LEU A 175 24.53 -13.92 -3.79
N VAL A 176 25.27 -13.85 -4.89
CA VAL A 176 26.65 -14.31 -4.97
C VAL A 176 27.59 -13.12 -4.91
N VAL A 177 28.62 -13.21 -4.09
CA VAL A 177 29.69 -12.19 -3.94
C VAL A 177 30.98 -12.78 -4.45
N TYR A 178 31.75 -12.07 -5.28
CA TYR A 178 33.01 -12.49 -5.87
C TYR A 178 34.22 -11.86 -5.18
#